data_9f0e1af9b0ec10887bab9701cc6de4cb
#
_entry.id   9f0e1af9b0ec10887bab9701cc6de4cb
#
_cell.length_a   1.000
_cell.length_b   1.000
_cell.length_c   1.000
_cell.angle_alpha   90.00
_cell.angle_beta   90.00
_cell.angle_gamma   90.00
#
_symmetry.space_group_name_H-M   'P 1'
#
loop_
_entity.id
_entity.type
_entity.pdbx_description
1 polymer ?
#
loop_
_entity_poly.entity_id
_entity_poly.type
_entity_poly.pdbx_seq_one_letter_code
_entity_poly.pdbx_strand_id
1 'polypeptide(L)'
;MTTITPDEMKSLETLFMSETGTPSILLMEHAAQGVAAAISRHAPKSARVLFLCGPGSNGGDGYAAARLWCLGGGQADVWEVTSAVRGDALTNRTLALLYGVRVLPSVDAVDVAEYAAVVDALYGTGLNHAIEGDAAILIHRLNDHPQIPVIAVDIPSGLDGTTGRALGADVVRAAETVTFHRIKQGLLLRQGVEYTGEITVQPILIRPGDDIDLGFGGLEMLSPAALAPLFARTPALHKGDCGRAVIFCGSRGMVGAAAFCANACIRAGAGLTTLLCRESLLPMLQVLAPGATCVPLPETNGLLTPQAARITRETLDKADAACIGCGCGLTPDVTMLLRVFAEADCPIVWDADALTLLATHDGILPLKEEDIITPHPGEAARLLEQHVEFILDEPLDALSRLHDLCGCCVLLKGARTLVSDGDATYISLYGTPALAKGGSGDVLSGILTALLCQRNRLSTSLSTSALAACGVLIHALAGLRAEKRFGANCSTPQALIDTIRLDDKEL
;
A
#
# COMPACT_ATOMS: atom_id res chain seq x y z
N MET A 1 8.85 -8.06 -5.18
CA MET A 1 9.59 -6.81 -5.54
C MET A 1 9.85 -6.06 -4.26
N THR A 2 10.98 -5.32 -4.17
CA THR A 2 11.30 -4.49 -3.00
C THR A 2 11.49 -3.04 -3.44
N THR A 3 11.23 -2.11 -2.52
CA THR A 3 11.59 -0.70 -2.70
C THR A 3 13.10 -0.52 -2.60
N ILE A 4 13.59 0.67 -2.91
CA ILE A 4 14.98 1.06 -2.73
C ILE A 4 15.05 2.50 -2.19
N THR A 5 16.06 2.82 -1.38
CA THR A 5 16.34 4.20 -1.02
C THR A 5 17.16 4.92 -2.10
N PRO A 6 17.13 6.26 -2.18
CA PRO A 6 17.98 7.03 -3.09
C PRO A 6 19.47 6.71 -3.00
N ASP A 7 19.99 6.55 -1.79
CA ASP A 7 21.43 6.26 -1.56
C ASP A 7 21.81 4.86 -2.00
N GLU A 8 20.95 3.86 -1.75
CA GLU A 8 21.13 2.50 -2.27
C GLU A 8 21.09 2.49 -3.80
N MET A 9 20.13 3.21 -4.42
CA MET A 9 20.05 3.30 -5.88
C MET A 9 21.32 3.92 -6.48
N LYS A 10 21.82 5.02 -5.92
CA LYS A 10 23.06 5.65 -6.35
C LYS A 10 24.27 4.73 -6.20
N SER A 11 24.31 3.96 -5.13
CA SER A 11 25.37 2.97 -4.90
C SER A 11 25.33 1.85 -5.94
N LEU A 12 24.14 1.35 -6.26
CA LEU A 12 23.89 0.34 -7.28
C LEU A 12 24.31 0.81 -8.67
N GLU A 13 23.89 2.01 -9.08
CA GLU A 13 24.28 2.61 -10.38
C GLU A 13 25.80 2.76 -10.49
N THR A 14 26.44 3.24 -9.41
CA THR A 14 27.89 3.43 -9.38
C THR A 14 28.63 2.09 -9.51
N LEU A 15 28.18 1.07 -8.79
CA LEU A 15 28.75 -0.26 -8.88
C LEU A 15 28.56 -0.85 -10.28
N PHE A 16 27.33 -0.82 -10.82
CA PHE A 16 27.04 -1.32 -12.16
C PHE A 16 27.91 -0.67 -13.23
N MET A 17 28.04 0.67 -13.22
CA MET A 17 28.88 1.37 -14.18
C MET A 17 30.37 1.01 -14.03
N SER A 18 30.86 0.84 -12.78
CA SER A 18 32.27 0.48 -12.54
C SER A 18 32.60 -0.93 -12.99
N GLU A 19 31.71 -1.88 -12.79
CA GLU A 19 31.93 -3.29 -13.15
C GLU A 19 31.76 -3.58 -14.65
N THR A 20 30.81 -2.90 -15.28
CA THR A 20 30.46 -3.15 -16.69
C THR A 20 31.14 -2.21 -17.67
N GLY A 21 31.72 -1.10 -17.18
CA GLY A 21 32.21 -0.01 -18.03
C GLY A 21 31.12 0.75 -18.77
N THR A 22 29.84 0.59 -18.38
CA THR A 22 28.69 1.23 -19.01
C THR A 22 28.73 2.75 -18.75
N PRO A 23 28.71 3.60 -19.78
CA PRO A 23 28.63 5.04 -19.61
C PRO A 23 27.27 5.47 -19.02
N SER A 24 27.28 6.43 -18.07
CA SER A 24 26.08 6.97 -17.42
C SER A 24 25.01 7.48 -18.38
N ILE A 25 25.42 8.02 -19.53
CA ILE A 25 24.50 8.54 -20.55
C ILE A 25 23.59 7.45 -21.15
N LEU A 26 24.00 6.16 -21.11
CA LEU A 26 23.13 5.07 -21.54
C LEU A 26 22.00 4.80 -20.54
N LEU A 27 22.28 4.88 -19.24
CA LEU A 27 21.25 4.78 -18.20
C LEU A 27 20.24 5.92 -18.39
N MET A 28 20.73 7.15 -18.60
CA MET A 28 19.92 8.34 -18.84
C MET A 28 19.05 8.20 -20.10
N GLU A 29 19.58 7.62 -21.20
CA GLU A 29 18.80 7.38 -22.41
C GLU A 29 17.65 6.38 -22.17
N HIS A 30 17.88 5.28 -21.40
CA HIS A 30 16.84 4.35 -21.03
C HIS A 30 15.79 4.98 -20.11
N ALA A 31 16.20 5.81 -19.15
CA ALA A 31 15.30 6.57 -18.30
C ALA A 31 14.38 7.48 -19.13
N ALA A 32 14.97 8.24 -20.05
CA ALA A 32 14.25 9.14 -20.95
C ALA A 32 13.25 8.43 -21.87
N GLN A 33 13.54 7.20 -22.32
CA GLN A 33 12.58 6.39 -23.09
C GLN A 33 11.31 6.09 -22.28
N GLY A 34 11.45 5.77 -21.01
CA GLY A 34 10.31 5.56 -20.10
C GLY A 34 9.46 6.82 -19.95
N VAL A 35 10.11 7.98 -19.77
CA VAL A 35 9.43 9.28 -19.68
C VAL A 35 8.70 9.61 -20.99
N ALA A 36 9.33 9.43 -22.15
CA ALA A 36 8.69 9.66 -23.45
C ALA A 36 7.48 8.73 -23.69
N ALA A 37 7.58 7.47 -23.24
CA ALA A 37 6.46 6.54 -23.27
C ALA A 37 5.31 6.98 -22.33
N ALA A 38 5.61 7.50 -21.14
CA ALA A 38 4.62 8.05 -20.22
C ALA A 38 3.89 9.25 -20.84
N ILE A 39 4.61 10.20 -21.45
CA ILE A 39 4.00 11.32 -22.15
C ILE A 39 2.96 10.83 -23.18
N SER A 40 3.27 9.76 -23.91
CA SER A 40 2.37 9.20 -24.93
C SER A 40 1.06 8.61 -24.38
N ARG A 41 0.99 8.33 -23.06
CA ARG A 41 -0.26 7.91 -22.38
C ARG A 41 -1.16 9.08 -22.05
N HIS A 42 -0.58 10.27 -21.86
CA HIS A 42 -1.29 11.46 -21.40
C HIS A 42 -1.53 12.51 -22.49
N ALA A 43 -0.74 12.48 -23.57
CA ALA A 43 -0.82 13.48 -24.64
C ALA A 43 -0.74 12.84 -26.04
N PRO A 44 -1.43 13.41 -27.05
CA PRO A 44 -1.29 12.99 -28.45
C PRO A 44 0.15 13.17 -28.92
N LYS A 45 0.62 12.33 -29.86
CA LYS A 45 2.00 12.36 -30.37
C LYS A 45 2.45 13.71 -31.00
N SER A 46 1.53 14.50 -31.52
CA SER A 46 1.80 15.83 -32.08
C SER A 46 1.68 16.97 -31.08
N ALA A 47 1.38 16.64 -29.79
CA ALA A 47 1.14 17.64 -28.77
C ALA A 47 2.39 18.45 -28.40
N ARG A 48 2.14 19.66 -27.91
CA ARG A 48 3.15 20.50 -27.27
C ARG A 48 3.25 20.18 -25.82
N VAL A 49 4.46 19.83 -25.35
CA VAL A 49 4.77 19.40 -23.98
C VAL A 49 5.82 20.34 -23.39
N LEU A 50 5.60 20.75 -22.14
CA LEU A 50 6.56 21.56 -21.39
C LEU A 50 7.45 20.63 -20.55
N PHE A 51 8.75 20.86 -20.59
CA PHE A 51 9.74 20.19 -19.76
C PHE A 51 10.36 21.18 -18.80
N LEU A 52 10.29 20.91 -17.51
CA LEU A 52 10.94 21.68 -16.47
C LEU A 52 12.24 20.99 -16.10
N CYS A 53 13.39 21.54 -16.49
CA CYS A 53 14.68 20.90 -16.34
C CYS A 53 15.54 21.56 -15.28
N GLY A 54 15.99 20.76 -14.30
CA GLY A 54 16.96 21.17 -13.27
C GLY A 54 18.41 21.07 -13.73
N PRO A 55 19.36 21.46 -12.84
CA PRO A 55 20.79 21.49 -13.16
C PRO A 55 21.47 20.11 -13.13
N GLY A 56 20.85 19.10 -12.57
CA GLY A 56 21.41 17.77 -12.30
C GLY A 56 21.05 16.70 -13.33
N SER A 57 21.27 15.45 -12.96
CA SER A 57 20.96 14.27 -13.80
C SER A 57 19.47 14.19 -14.15
N ASN A 58 18.58 14.53 -13.20
CA ASN A 58 17.13 14.57 -13.45
C ASN A 58 16.76 15.53 -14.60
N GLY A 59 17.38 16.73 -14.63
CA GLY A 59 17.26 17.64 -15.76
C GLY A 59 17.84 17.06 -17.06
N GLY A 60 18.91 16.26 -16.96
CA GLY A 60 19.50 15.51 -18.06
C GLY A 60 18.49 14.51 -18.68
N ASP A 61 17.78 13.76 -17.86
CA ASP A 61 16.69 12.86 -18.27
C ASP A 61 15.57 13.65 -18.95
N GLY A 62 15.23 14.83 -18.40
CA GLY A 62 14.25 15.75 -18.99
C GLY A 62 14.63 16.24 -20.40
N TYR A 63 15.90 16.67 -20.62
CA TYR A 63 16.37 17.07 -21.96
C TYR A 63 16.39 15.90 -22.94
N ALA A 64 16.81 14.71 -22.48
CA ALA A 64 16.80 13.50 -23.30
C ALA A 64 15.36 13.12 -23.70
N ALA A 65 14.41 13.17 -22.78
CA ALA A 65 13.00 12.92 -23.05
C ALA A 65 12.38 13.96 -24.00
N ALA A 66 12.72 15.25 -23.85
CA ALA A 66 12.27 16.30 -24.73
C ALA A 66 12.76 16.05 -26.18
N ARG A 67 14.03 15.66 -26.33
CA ARG A 67 14.60 15.27 -27.64
C ARG A 67 13.88 14.07 -28.24
N LEU A 68 13.64 13.02 -27.44
CA LEU A 68 12.91 11.82 -27.89
C LEU A 68 11.46 12.15 -28.29
N TRP A 69 10.82 13.06 -27.57
CA TRP A 69 9.48 13.52 -27.91
C TRP A 69 9.45 14.24 -29.27
N CYS A 70 10.40 15.15 -29.52
CA CYS A 70 10.54 15.82 -30.80
C CYS A 70 10.86 14.84 -31.94
N LEU A 71 11.76 13.87 -31.71
CA LEU A 71 12.09 12.82 -32.67
C LEU A 71 10.86 11.96 -33.02
N GLY A 72 9.93 11.77 -32.09
CA GLY A 72 8.65 11.09 -32.27
C GLY A 72 7.58 11.92 -32.98
N GLY A 73 7.87 13.18 -33.36
CA GLY A 73 6.97 14.10 -34.06
C GLY A 73 6.19 15.05 -33.15
N GLY A 74 6.49 15.10 -31.87
CA GLY A 74 5.93 16.05 -30.91
C GLY A 74 6.61 17.42 -30.95
N GLN A 75 6.11 18.35 -30.15
CA GLN A 75 6.72 19.66 -29.92
C GLN A 75 7.12 19.78 -28.44
N ALA A 76 8.32 20.25 -28.17
CA ALA A 76 8.84 20.42 -26.83
C ALA A 76 9.33 21.83 -26.56
N ASP A 77 8.86 22.41 -25.47
CA ASP A 77 9.46 23.59 -24.87
C ASP A 77 10.12 23.19 -23.53
N VAL A 78 11.26 23.78 -23.26
CA VAL A 78 11.99 23.58 -22.00
C VAL A 78 12.05 24.91 -21.25
N TRP A 79 11.69 24.89 -19.98
CA TRP A 79 12.13 25.89 -19.03
C TRP A 79 13.24 25.28 -18.17
N GLU A 80 14.35 25.97 -18.02
CA GLU A 80 15.52 25.49 -17.29
C GLU A 80 15.83 26.39 -16.08
N VAL A 81 16.12 25.77 -14.94
CA VAL A 81 16.53 26.48 -13.72
C VAL A 81 17.82 27.28 -14.00
N THR A 82 18.71 26.70 -14.80
CA THR A 82 19.97 27.32 -15.22
C THR A 82 20.46 26.69 -16.53
N SER A 83 21.12 27.48 -17.37
CA SER A 83 21.83 26.99 -18.54
C SER A 83 23.20 26.38 -18.23
N ALA A 84 23.69 26.53 -17.00
CA ALA A 84 25.02 26.06 -16.56
C ALA A 84 25.02 24.56 -16.18
N VAL A 85 24.51 23.70 -17.07
CA VAL A 85 24.51 22.24 -16.92
C VAL A 85 25.85 21.62 -17.36
N ARG A 86 26.16 20.42 -16.86
CA ARG A 86 27.43 19.71 -17.08
C ARG A 86 27.22 18.24 -17.41
N GLY A 87 28.30 17.57 -17.90
CA GLY A 87 28.29 16.11 -18.14
C GLY A 87 27.19 15.66 -19.10
N ASP A 88 26.51 14.59 -18.75
CA ASP A 88 25.46 13.99 -19.59
C ASP A 88 24.26 14.93 -19.82
N ALA A 89 23.93 15.74 -18.81
CA ALA A 89 22.89 16.76 -18.96
C ALA A 89 23.24 17.80 -20.01
N LEU A 90 24.51 18.25 -20.10
CA LEU A 90 24.95 19.16 -21.13
C LEU A 90 24.89 18.53 -22.55
N THR A 91 25.29 17.26 -22.64
CA THR A 91 25.21 16.50 -23.91
C THR A 91 23.76 16.40 -24.35
N ASN A 92 22.83 16.00 -23.49
CA ASN A 92 21.42 15.88 -23.86
C ASN A 92 20.74 17.23 -24.11
N ARG A 93 21.09 18.30 -23.38
CA ARG A 93 20.63 19.65 -23.65
C ARG A 93 21.06 20.10 -25.06
N THR A 94 22.32 19.86 -25.41
CA THR A 94 22.87 20.24 -26.75
C THR A 94 22.12 19.48 -27.86
N LEU A 95 21.91 18.18 -27.69
CA LEU A 95 21.15 17.35 -28.61
C LEU A 95 19.69 17.81 -28.70
N ALA A 96 19.03 18.11 -27.57
CA ALA A 96 17.65 18.59 -27.56
C ALA A 96 17.48 19.85 -28.44
N LEU A 97 18.38 20.81 -28.29
CA LEU A 97 18.38 22.03 -29.14
C LEU A 97 18.54 21.70 -30.61
N LEU A 98 19.41 20.75 -30.99
CA LEU A 98 19.58 20.32 -32.40
C LEU A 98 18.32 19.65 -32.95
N TYR A 99 17.50 19.02 -32.12
CA TYR A 99 16.22 18.42 -32.51
C TYR A 99 15.03 19.39 -32.41
N GLY A 100 15.29 20.68 -32.23
CA GLY A 100 14.26 21.74 -32.34
C GLY A 100 13.51 22.01 -31.03
N VAL A 101 14.00 21.53 -29.91
CA VAL A 101 13.47 21.90 -28.57
C VAL A 101 13.72 23.38 -28.34
N ARG A 102 12.66 24.12 -27.97
CA ARG A 102 12.74 25.56 -27.72
C ARG A 102 12.95 25.80 -26.20
N VAL A 103 13.94 26.62 -25.85
CA VAL A 103 14.15 27.06 -24.49
C VAL A 103 13.39 28.36 -24.23
N LEU A 104 12.62 28.39 -23.16
CA LEU A 104 11.87 29.55 -22.71
C LEU A 104 12.78 30.51 -21.93
N PRO A 105 12.67 31.85 -22.15
CA PRO A 105 13.65 32.80 -21.62
C PRO A 105 13.48 33.09 -20.12
N SER A 106 12.29 32.89 -19.57
CA SER A 106 11.99 33.19 -18.15
C SER A 106 10.73 32.44 -17.69
N VAL A 107 10.50 32.45 -16.38
CA VAL A 107 9.29 31.89 -15.75
C VAL A 107 8.01 32.61 -16.25
N ASP A 108 8.08 33.88 -16.59
CA ASP A 108 6.94 34.65 -17.10
C ASP A 108 6.54 34.29 -18.54
N ALA A 109 7.44 33.63 -19.27
CA ALA A 109 7.16 33.10 -20.61
C ALA A 109 6.42 31.74 -20.55
N VAL A 110 6.19 31.16 -19.36
CA VAL A 110 5.51 29.87 -19.19
C VAL A 110 4.03 30.11 -18.90
N ASP A 111 3.18 29.80 -19.88
CA ASP A 111 1.74 29.62 -19.66
C ASP A 111 1.44 28.12 -19.66
N VAL A 112 1.19 27.54 -18.48
CA VAL A 112 0.94 26.11 -18.32
C VAL A 112 -0.26 25.64 -19.13
N ALA A 113 -1.28 26.50 -19.30
CA ALA A 113 -2.51 26.15 -20.01
C ALA A 113 -2.32 25.90 -21.53
N GLU A 114 -1.20 26.34 -22.10
CA GLU A 114 -0.88 26.11 -23.54
C GLU A 114 -0.35 24.68 -23.81
N TYR A 115 -0.08 23.86 -22.78
CA TYR A 115 0.54 22.54 -22.92
C TYR A 115 -0.44 21.41 -22.66
N ALA A 116 -0.28 20.33 -23.42
CA ALA A 116 -1.07 19.12 -23.25
C ALA A 116 -0.61 18.28 -22.06
N ALA A 117 0.66 18.40 -21.67
CA ALA A 117 1.27 17.77 -20.51
C ALA A 117 2.52 18.53 -20.07
N VAL A 118 2.95 18.32 -18.85
CA VAL A 118 4.20 18.87 -18.30
C VAL A 118 5.05 17.71 -17.79
N VAL A 119 6.37 17.79 -18.03
CA VAL A 119 7.36 16.87 -17.47
C VAL A 119 8.13 17.60 -16.38
N ASP A 120 8.01 17.09 -15.15
CA ASP A 120 8.79 17.55 -14.01
C ASP A 120 10.12 16.81 -13.95
N ALA A 121 11.17 17.46 -14.39
CA ALA A 121 12.55 17.02 -14.31
C ALA A 121 13.42 18.07 -13.58
N LEU A 122 12.81 18.81 -12.63
CA LEU A 122 13.51 19.86 -11.88
C LEU A 122 14.54 19.24 -10.91
N TYR A 123 14.06 18.44 -9.96
CA TYR A 123 14.90 17.87 -8.92
C TYR A 123 14.50 16.41 -8.67
N GLY A 124 15.50 15.53 -8.70
CA GLY A 124 15.36 14.11 -8.37
C GLY A 124 15.75 13.84 -6.91
N THR A 125 16.24 12.64 -6.66
CA THR A 125 16.58 12.08 -5.34
C THR A 125 17.68 12.84 -4.58
N GLY A 126 18.39 13.75 -5.19
CA GLY A 126 19.44 14.56 -4.54
C GLY A 126 18.95 15.81 -3.81
N LEU A 127 17.66 16.14 -3.87
CA LEU A 127 17.10 17.31 -3.20
C LEU A 127 16.89 17.01 -1.70
N ASN A 128 17.34 17.93 -0.83
CA ASN A 128 17.21 17.80 0.63
C ASN A 128 16.74 19.10 1.33
N HIS A 129 16.23 20.06 0.58
CA HIS A 129 15.76 21.35 1.07
C HIS A 129 14.52 21.78 0.29
N ALA A 130 13.78 22.77 0.82
CA ALA A 130 12.63 23.35 0.14
C ALA A 130 13.02 23.98 -1.21
N ILE A 131 12.13 23.89 -2.19
CA ILE A 131 12.31 24.53 -3.49
C ILE A 131 11.94 26.01 -3.32
N GLU A 132 12.75 26.90 -3.90
CA GLU A 132 12.59 28.33 -3.84
C GLU A 132 12.69 29.00 -5.21
N GLY A 133 12.35 30.30 -5.29
CA GLY A 133 12.49 31.11 -6.50
C GLY A 133 11.55 30.71 -7.62
N ASP A 134 12.03 30.86 -8.87
CA ASP A 134 11.22 30.64 -10.09
C ASP A 134 10.68 29.23 -10.20
N ALA A 135 11.42 28.21 -9.70
CA ALA A 135 10.96 26.83 -9.68
C ALA A 135 9.75 26.65 -8.77
N ALA A 136 9.74 27.26 -7.59
CA ALA A 136 8.60 27.25 -6.68
C ALA A 136 7.37 27.91 -7.30
N ILE A 137 7.56 29.06 -7.98
CA ILE A 137 6.49 29.76 -8.71
C ILE A 137 5.88 28.84 -9.77
N LEU A 138 6.68 28.10 -10.52
CA LEU A 138 6.16 27.19 -11.54
C LEU A 138 5.43 26.00 -10.93
N ILE A 139 5.93 25.42 -9.86
CA ILE A 139 5.26 24.32 -9.15
C ILE A 139 3.89 24.77 -8.65
N HIS A 140 3.82 25.96 -8.08
CA HIS A 140 2.54 26.53 -7.65
C HIS A 140 1.57 26.68 -8.81
N ARG A 141 2.02 27.27 -9.93
CA ARG A 141 1.20 27.39 -11.17
C ARG A 141 0.76 26.02 -11.70
N LEU A 142 1.61 24.98 -11.66
CA LEU A 142 1.26 23.62 -12.08
C LEU A 142 0.14 23.05 -11.22
N ASN A 143 0.28 23.14 -9.90
CA ASN A 143 -0.68 22.61 -8.95
C ASN A 143 -2.04 23.33 -9.01
N ASP A 144 -2.07 24.58 -9.50
CA ASP A 144 -3.32 25.35 -9.77
C ASP A 144 -4.01 24.90 -11.08
N HIS A 145 -3.36 24.06 -11.90
CA HIS A 145 -3.90 23.52 -13.14
C HIS A 145 -4.01 21.99 -13.14
N PRO A 146 -4.80 21.39 -12.24
CA PRO A 146 -4.87 19.93 -12.05
C PRO A 146 -5.40 19.16 -13.29
N GLN A 147 -5.98 19.86 -14.26
CA GLN A 147 -6.42 19.29 -15.54
C GLN A 147 -5.25 19.00 -16.52
N ILE A 148 -4.07 19.59 -16.30
CA ILE A 148 -2.87 19.35 -17.11
C ILE A 148 -2.07 18.23 -16.43
N PRO A 149 -1.92 17.05 -17.05
CA PRO A 149 -1.17 15.96 -16.46
C PRO A 149 0.32 16.31 -16.31
N VAL A 150 0.87 16.06 -15.12
CA VAL A 150 2.29 16.21 -14.84
C VAL A 150 2.92 14.83 -14.76
N ILE A 151 3.98 14.59 -15.50
CA ILE A 151 4.79 13.38 -15.45
C ILE A 151 6.08 13.69 -14.69
N ALA A 152 6.24 13.12 -13.50
CA ALA A 152 7.45 13.31 -12.70
C ALA A 152 8.55 12.31 -13.12
N VAL A 153 9.77 12.82 -13.24
CA VAL A 153 10.97 12.05 -13.56
C VAL A 153 11.61 11.59 -12.28
N ASP A 154 11.67 10.30 -12.05
CA ASP A 154 12.19 9.56 -10.91
C ASP A 154 11.38 9.76 -9.61
N ILE A 155 11.23 10.97 -9.14
CA ILE A 155 10.37 11.38 -8.02
C ILE A 155 9.77 12.77 -8.28
N PRO A 156 8.58 13.08 -7.76
CA PRO A 156 8.04 14.44 -7.81
C PRO A 156 8.99 15.44 -7.12
N SER A 157 9.31 16.54 -7.80
CA SER A 157 10.19 17.57 -7.25
C SER A 157 9.63 18.16 -5.97
N GLY A 158 10.46 18.24 -4.92
CA GLY A 158 10.07 18.68 -3.58
C GLY A 158 9.68 17.54 -2.62
N LEU A 159 9.68 16.29 -3.07
CA LEU A 159 9.44 15.10 -2.24
C LEU A 159 10.77 14.45 -1.82
N ASP A 160 10.89 14.05 -0.55
CA ASP A 160 12.00 13.23 -0.07
C ASP A 160 11.84 11.77 -0.51
N GLY A 161 12.80 11.24 -1.27
CA GLY A 161 12.74 9.91 -1.87
C GLY A 161 12.89 8.75 -0.88
N THR A 162 13.33 8.98 0.34
CA THR A 162 13.48 7.97 1.40
C THR A 162 12.24 7.96 2.29
N THR A 163 11.85 9.12 2.76
CA THR A 163 10.82 9.24 3.81
C THR A 163 9.43 9.55 3.29
N GLY A 164 9.32 10.07 2.07
CA GLY A 164 8.05 10.56 1.51
C GLY A 164 7.54 11.86 2.14
N ARG A 165 8.41 12.60 2.85
CA ARG A 165 8.08 13.93 3.37
C ARG A 165 8.15 14.98 2.27
N ALA A 166 7.22 15.92 2.29
CA ALA A 166 7.33 17.16 1.57
C ALA A 166 8.48 17.99 2.14
N LEU A 167 9.43 18.41 1.32
CA LEU A 167 10.58 19.22 1.73
C LEU A 167 10.24 20.71 1.87
N GLY A 168 9.02 21.09 1.57
CA GLY A 168 8.49 22.45 1.67
C GLY A 168 7.03 22.51 1.25
N ALA A 169 6.53 23.73 1.00
CA ALA A 169 5.17 23.95 0.55
C ALA A 169 4.98 23.58 -0.95
N ASP A 170 6.04 23.75 -1.73
CA ASP A 170 6.00 23.59 -3.19
C ASP A 170 6.53 22.21 -3.59
N VAL A 171 5.60 21.26 -3.68
CA VAL A 171 5.84 19.88 -4.16
C VAL A 171 4.98 19.64 -5.39
N VAL A 172 5.56 19.05 -6.43
CA VAL A 172 4.84 18.71 -7.65
C VAL A 172 3.81 17.61 -7.39
N ARG A 173 2.57 17.82 -7.85
CA ARG A 173 1.51 16.80 -7.86
C ARG A 173 1.51 16.12 -9.22
N ALA A 174 2.10 14.95 -9.30
CA ALA A 174 2.18 14.18 -10.53
C ALA A 174 0.89 13.40 -10.80
N ALA A 175 0.52 13.30 -12.08
CA ALA A 175 -0.46 12.32 -12.55
C ALA A 175 0.20 10.94 -12.69
N GLU A 176 1.49 10.93 -13.07
CA GLU A 176 2.30 9.73 -13.18
C GLU A 176 3.75 10.03 -12.78
N THR A 177 4.38 9.13 -12.03
CA THR A 177 5.82 9.15 -11.73
C THR A 177 6.50 8.00 -12.44
N VAL A 178 7.46 8.32 -13.32
CA VAL A 178 8.32 7.34 -13.97
C VAL A 178 9.60 7.20 -13.14
N THR A 179 9.65 6.18 -12.29
CA THR A 179 10.82 5.90 -11.46
C THR A 179 11.71 4.82 -12.07
N PHE A 180 13.00 4.82 -11.74
CA PHE A 180 13.97 4.00 -12.44
C PHE A 180 14.40 2.79 -11.63
N HIS A 181 14.49 1.63 -12.29
CA HIS A 181 14.89 0.34 -11.78
C HIS A 181 13.99 -0.21 -10.68
N ARG A 182 13.84 0.50 -9.56
CA ARG A 182 12.97 0.16 -8.41
C ARG A 182 12.21 1.38 -7.91
N ILE A 183 11.09 1.13 -7.24
CA ILE A 183 10.29 2.18 -6.60
C ILE A 183 11.08 2.75 -5.42
N LYS A 184 11.30 4.07 -5.41
CA LYS A 184 11.88 4.76 -4.26
C LYS A 184 10.89 4.70 -3.10
N GLN A 185 11.37 4.33 -1.93
CA GLN A 185 10.55 4.08 -0.75
C GLN A 185 9.63 5.26 -0.41
N GLY A 186 10.13 6.49 -0.54
CA GLY A 186 9.37 7.70 -0.26
C GLY A 186 8.16 7.93 -1.17
N LEU A 187 8.10 7.32 -2.35
CA LEU A 187 6.92 7.39 -3.22
C LEU A 187 5.69 6.71 -2.60
N LEU A 188 5.91 5.77 -1.69
CA LEU A 188 4.85 4.95 -1.06
C LEU A 188 4.56 5.35 0.38
N LEU A 189 5.41 6.16 1.00
CA LEU A 189 5.29 6.54 2.41
C LEU A 189 4.72 7.94 2.57
N ARG A 190 4.02 8.17 3.69
CA ARG A 190 3.55 9.49 4.13
C ARG A 190 2.84 10.28 3.02
N GLN A 191 3.29 11.52 2.81
CA GLN A 191 2.75 12.42 1.80
C GLN A 191 3.09 12.00 0.36
N GLY A 192 4.11 11.14 0.16
CA GLY A 192 4.46 10.61 -1.16
C GLY A 192 3.26 10.05 -1.90
N VAL A 193 2.33 9.39 -1.19
CA VAL A 193 1.10 8.83 -1.78
C VAL A 193 0.22 9.90 -2.45
N GLU A 194 0.25 11.15 -1.96
CA GLU A 194 -0.57 12.25 -2.49
C GLU A 194 0.05 12.93 -3.72
N TYR A 195 1.39 12.87 -3.84
CA TYR A 195 2.13 13.60 -4.87
C TYR A 195 2.54 12.72 -6.05
N THR A 196 2.63 11.40 -5.86
CA THR A 196 3.26 10.49 -6.83
C THR A 196 2.38 10.12 -8.04
N GLY A 197 1.05 10.10 -7.88
CA GLY A 197 0.15 9.62 -8.93
C GLY A 197 0.34 8.11 -9.23
N GLU A 198 0.19 7.73 -10.49
CA GLU A 198 0.50 6.37 -10.96
C GLU A 198 2.02 6.15 -11.00
N ILE A 199 2.48 4.98 -10.56
CA ILE A 199 3.91 4.65 -10.55
C ILE A 199 4.23 3.71 -11.70
N THR A 200 5.10 4.15 -12.60
CA THR A 200 5.70 3.31 -13.64
C THR A 200 7.17 3.09 -13.34
N VAL A 201 7.60 1.83 -13.30
CA VAL A 201 9.02 1.49 -13.13
C VAL A 201 9.66 1.27 -14.49
N GLN A 202 10.61 2.11 -14.86
CA GLN A 202 11.38 2.00 -16.10
C GLN A 202 12.71 1.27 -15.86
N PRO A 203 12.97 0.13 -16.52
CA PRO A 203 14.30 -0.51 -16.49
C PRO A 203 15.38 0.37 -17.13
N ILE A 204 16.56 0.41 -16.48
CA ILE A 204 17.70 1.25 -16.92
C ILE A 204 19.00 0.44 -17.15
N LEU A 205 18.93 -0.73 -17.76
CA LEU A 205 20.03 -1.66 -18.05
C LEU A 205 20.49 -2.52 -16.84
N ILE A 206 20.29 -2.09 -15.60
CA ILE A 206 20.60 -2.87 -14.42
C ILE A 206 19.67 -4.08 -14.39
N ARG A 207 20.21 -5.29 -14.25
CA ARG A 207 19.40 -6.52 -14.27
C ARG A 207 18.62 -6.67 -12.98
N PRO A 208 17.37 -7.14 -13.05
CA PRO A 208 16.64 -7.54 -11.83
C PRO A 208 17.44 -8.61 -11.07
N GLY A 209 17.75 -8.34 -9.81
CA GLY A 209 18.49 -9.25 -8.95
C GLY A 209 19.94 -8.85 -8.67
N ASP A 210 20.57 -8.00 -9.50
CA ASP A 210 21.94 -7.50 -9.24
C ASP A 210 22.06 -6.75 -7.89
N ASP A 211 20.96 -6.28 -7.37
CA ASP A 211 20.83 -5.56 -6.09
C ASP A 211 20.50 -6.48 -4.89
N ILE A 212 20.06 -7.72 -5.11
CA ILE A 212 19.79 -8.69 -4.04
C ILE A 212 21.09 -9.08 -3.33
N ASP A 213 22.16 -9.27 -4.12
CA ASP A 213 23.48 -9.67 -3.60
C ASP A 213 24.15 -8.56 -2.76
N LEU A 214 23.66 -7.31 -2.86
CA LEU A 214 24.20 -6.15 -2.11
C LEU A 214 23.59 -6.02 -0.71
N GLY A 215 22.60 -6.86 -0.36
CA GLY A 215 21.96 -6.83 0.95
C GLY A 215 21.13 -5.57 1.20
N PHE A 216 20.68 -4.87 0.16
CA PHE A 216 19.82 -3.71 0.30
C PHE A 216 18.48 -4.14 0.88
N GLY A 217 18.15 -3.58 2.04
CA GLY A 217 16.87 -3.80 2.73
C GLY A 217 15.82 -2.82 2.22
N GLY A 218 14.79 -3.31 1.53
CA GLY A 218 13.65 -2.48 1.13
C GLY A 218 12.34 -3.05 1.65
N LEU A 219 11.27 -2.27 1.56
CA LEU A 219 9.92 -2.75 1.83
C LEU A 219 9.52 -3.73 0.73
N GLU A 220 9.03 -4.89 1.13
CA GLU A 220 8.57 -5.91 0.18
C GLU A 220 7.20 -5.56 -0.39
N MET A 221 6.97 -5.88 -1.66
CA MET A 221 5.70 -5.69 -2.35
C MET A 221 5.27 -6.98 -3.03
N LEU A 222 4.03 -7.39 -2.81
CA LEU A 222 3.46 -8.54 -3.49
C LEU A 222 2.77 -8.12 -4.79
N SER A 223 2.96 -8.92 -5.83
CA SER A 223 2.21 -8.79 -7.08
C SER A 223 0.98 -9.71 -7.09
N PRO A 224 -0.09 -9.37 -7.81
CA PRO A 224 -1.26 -10.25 -7.95
C PRO A 224 -0.92 -11.64 -8.48
N ALA A 225 0.08 -11.76 -9.34
CA ALA A 225 0.54 -13.03 -9.89
C ALA A 225 1.06 -14.01 -8.82
N ALA A 226 1.48 -13.51 -7.65
CA ALA A 226 1.93 -14.35 -6.53
C ALA A 226 0.79 -15.09 -5.83
N LEU A 227 -0.47 -14.62 -5.94
CA LEU A 227 -1.60 -15.18 -5.19
C LEU A 227 -2.11 -16.51 -5.77
N ALA A 228 -2.27 -16.61 -7.08
CA ALA A 228 -2.94 -17.75 -7.72
C ALA A 228 -2.25 -19.12 -7.42
N PRO A 229 -0.91 -19.26 -7.42
CA PRO A 229 -0.26 -20.51 -7.07
C PRO A 229 -0.48 -20.92 -5.60
N LEU A 230 -0.59 -19.93 -4.68
CA LEU A 230 -0.72 -20.19 -3.25
C LEU A 230 -2.10 -20.75 -2.90
N PHE A 231 -3.16 -20.26 -3.54
CA PHE A 231 -4.53 -20.57 -3.20
C PHE A 231 -5.23 -21.52 -4.19
N ALA A 232 -4.49 -22.14 -5.09
CA ALA A 232 -5.03 -23.13 -6.03
C ALA A 232 -5.73 -24.29 -5.29
N ARG A 233 -6.92 -24.66 -5.78
CA ARG A 233 -7.69 -25.80 -5.25
C ARG A 233 -7.64 -26.99 -6.20
N THR A 234 -7.36 -28.15 -5.66
CA THR A 234 -7.45 -29.42 -6.41
C THR A 234 -8.84 -30.03 -6.26
N PRO A 235 -9.31 -30.84 -7.22
CA PRO A 235 -10.61 -31.50 -7.12
C PRO A 235 -10.79 -32.43 -5.92
N ALA A 236 -9.68 -32.88 -5.30
CA ALA A 236 -9.69 -33.78 -4.16
C ALA A 236 -9.90 -33.08 -2.80
N LEU A 237 -9.83 -31.74 -2.75
CA LEU A 237 -9.98 -30.99 -1.49
C LEU A 237 -11.38 -31.07 -0.94
N HIS A 238 -11.48 -31.28 0.38
CA HIS A 238 -12.74 -31.21 1.11
C HIS A 238 -12.72 -30.02 2.12
N LYS A 239 -13.88 -29.69 2.70
CA LYS A 239 -14.03 -28.54 3.58
C LYS A 239 -13.08 -28.55 4.79
N GLY A 240 -12.71 -29.71 5.29
CA GLY A 240 -11.78 -29.86 6.42
C GLY A 240 -10.36 -29.42 6.08
N ASP A 241 -9.92 -29.63 4.83
CA ASP A 241 -8.56 -29.25 4.37
C ASP A 241 -8.40 -27.73 4.25
N CYS A 242 -9.51 -27.00 4.09
CA CYS A 242 -9.52 -25.55 3.97
C CYS A 242 -9.63 -24.82 5.31
N GLY A 243 -9.49 -25.55 6.41
CA GLY A 243 -9.41 -25.01 7.77
C GLY A 243 -10.75 -24.58 8.37
N ARG A 244 -10.71 -24.38 9.69
CA ARG A 244 -11.84 -24.00 10.53
C ARG A 244 -11.57 -22.65 11.17
N ALA A 245 -12.33 -21.64 10.78
CA ALA A 245 -12.28 -20.31 11.34
C ALA A 245 -13.34 -20.13 12.44
N VAL A 246 -12.96 -19.50 13.56
CA VAL A 246 -13.86 -19.10 14.63
C VAL A 246 -13.83 -17.59 14.78
N ILE A 247 -15.01 -16.94 14.74
CA ILE A 247 -15.13 -15.48 14.74
C ILE A 247 -16.03 -15.05 15.91
N PHE A 248 -15.57 -14.11 16.72
CA PHE A 248 -16.41 -13.38 17.69
C PHE A 248 -16.38 -11.90 17.35
N CYS A 249 -17.44 -11.44 16.69
CA CYS A 249 -17.64 -10.06 16.26
C CYS A 249 -19.09 -9.65 16.43
N GLY A 250 -19.35 -8.35 16.42
CA GLY A 250 -20.67 -7.79 16.49
C GLY A 250 -21.27 -7.70 17.90
N SER A 251 -22.06 -6.66 18.06
CA SER A 251 -22.87 -6.38 19.27
C SER A 251 -24.19 -5.76 18.85
N ARG A 252 -25.02 -5.41 19.84
CA ARG A 252 -26.28 -4.72 19.58
C ARG A 252 -26.03 -3.40 18.86
N GLY A 253 -26.56 -3.23 17.64
CA GLY A 253 -26.32 -2.09 16.76
C GLY A 253 -25.15 -2.29 15.79
N MET A 254 -24.30 -3.32 15.96
CA MET A 254 -23.12 -3.60 15.15
C MET A 254 -23.14 -5.01 14.53
N VAL A 255 -24.34 -5.55 14.26
CA VAL A 255 -24.52 -6.92 13.70
C VAL A 255 -23.86 -7.06 12.33
N GLY A 256 -23.83 -5.95 11.54
CA GLY A 256 -23.21 -5.91 10.23
C GLY A 256 -21.72 -6.27 10.25
N ALA A 257 -20.98 -5.85 11.27
CA ALA A 257 -19.55 -6.15 11.41
C ALA A 257 -19.28 -7.66 11.48
N ALA A 258 -20.05 -8.39 12.30
CA ALA A 258 -19.97 -9.85 12.37
C ALA A 258 -20.31 -10.53 11.04
N ALA A 259 -21.36 -10.04 10.36
CA ALA A 259 -21.78 -10.58 9.08
C ALA A 259 -20.73 -10.34 7.98
N PHE A 260 -20.15 -9.13 7.90
CA PHE A 260 -19.11 -8.82 6.92
C PHE A 260 -17.84 -9.66 7.14
N CYS A 261 -17.37 -9.76 8.39
CA CYS A 261 -16.22 -10.59 8.74
C CYS A 261 -16.45 -12.06 8.36
N ALA A 262 -17.59 -12.66 8.76
CA ALA A 262 -17.91 -14.05 8.47
C ALA A 262 -18.07 -14.32 6.96
N ASN A 263 -18.79 -13.47 6.24
CA ASN A 263 -18.99 -13.63 4.79
C ASN A 263 -17.68 -13.43 4.02
N ALA A 264 -16.82 -12.49 4.43
CA ALA A 264 -15.50 -12.30 3.85
C ALA A 264 -14.60 -13.52 4.09
N CYS A 265 -14.64 -14.08 5.31
CA CYS A 265 -13.90 -15.30 5.66
C CYS A 265 -14.31 -16.49 4.77
N ILE A 266 -15.59 -16.71 4.59
CA ILE A 266 -16.13 -17.75 3.68
C ILE A 266 -15.69 -17.47 2.24
N ARG A 267 -15.83 -16.24 1.78
CA ARG A 267 -15.50 -15.85 0.40
C ARG A 267 -14.00 -15.98 0.11
N ALA A 268 -13.14 -15.71 1.11
CA ALA A 268 -11.68 -15.88 1.04
C ALA A 268 -11.23 -17.35 1.22
N GLY A 269 -12.17 -18.30 1.30
CA GLY A 269 -11.88 -19.70 1.09
C GLY A 269 -11.77 -20.54 2.35
N ALA A 270 -12.12 -20.05 3.54
CA ALA A 270 -12.23 -20.87 4.74
C ALA A 270 -13.19 -22.05 4.50
N GLY A 271 -12.81 -23.25 4.98
CA GLY A 271 -13.60 -24.46 4.76
C GLY A 271 -14.82 -24.54 5.63
N LEU A 272 -14.68 -24.12 6.88
CA LEU A 272 -15.74 -24.03 7.88
C LEU A 272 -15.58 -22.72 8.66
N THR A 273 -16.64 -21.93 8.72
CA THR A 273 -16.67 -20.69 9.51
C THR A 273 -17.71 -20.82 10.61
N THR A 274 -17.26 -20.67 11.87
CA THR A 274 -18.12 -20.66 13.05
C THR A 274 -18.17 -19.24 13.61
N LEU A 275 -19.36 -18.70 13.74
CA LEU A 275 -19.62 -17.39 14.30
C LEU A 275 -20.11 -17.55 15.74
N LEU A 276 -19.27 -17.24 16.72
CA LEU A 276 -19.67 -17.07 18.10
C LEU A 276 -20.48 -15.78 18.20
N CYS A 277 -21.67 -15.84 18.69
CA CYS A 277 -22.54 -14.67 18.74
C CYS A 277 -23.35 -14.60 20.04
N ARG A 278 -23.62 -13.40 20.49
CA ARG A 278 -24.59 -13.18 21.56
C ARG A 278 -25.92 -13.81 21.16
N GLU A 279 -26.55 -14.54 22.09
CA GLU A 279 -27.79 -15.28 21.84
C GLU A 279 -28.88 -14.37 21.26
N SER A 280 -28.94 -13.12 21.72
CA SER A 280 -29.89 -12.11 21.22
C SER A 280 -29.70 -11.73 19.74
N LEU A 281 -28.49 -11.94 19.18
CA LEU A 281 -28.16 -11.61 17.78
C LEU A 281 -28.35 -12.80 16.82
N LEU A 282 -28.53 -14.02 17.36
CA LEU A 282 -28.59 -15.25 16.55
C LEU A 282 -29.58 -15.19 15.38
N PRO A 283 -30.85 -14.75 15.55
CA PRO A 283 -31.82 -14.76 14.44
C PRO A 283 -31.38 -13.86 13.28
N MET A 284 -30.73 -12.72 13.56
CA MET A 284 -30.25 -11.80 12.55
C MET A 284 -29.04 -12.35 11.81
N LEU A 285 -28.09 -12.93 12.55
CA LEU A 285 -26.84 -13.44 11.98
C LEU A 285 -27.06 -14.68 11.09
N GLN A 286 -28.03 -15.54 11.44
CA GLN A 286 -28.43 -16.66 10.58
C GLN A 286 -28.93 -16.20 9.20
N VAL A 287 -29.54 -15.02 9.13
CA VAL A 287 -29.99 -14.41 7.84
C VAL A 287 -28.84 -13.69 7.12
N LEU A 288 -28.01 -12.94 7.86
CA LEU A 288 -26.98 -12.08 7.27
C LEU A 288 -25.69 -12.85 6.90
N ALA A 289 -25.43 -13.98 7.55
CA ALA A 289 -24.26 -14.85 7.28
C ALA A 289 -24.70 -16.32 7.17
N PRO A 290 -25.54 -16.69 6.20
CA PRO A 290 -26.13 -18.03 6.12
C PRO A 290 -25.11 -19.14 5.83
N GLY A 291 -23.91 -18.79 5.39
CA GLY A 291 -22.81 -19.73 5.18
C GLY A 291 -22.03 -20.08 6.45
N ALA A 292 -22.22 -19.34 7.54
CA ALA A 292 -21.55 -19.59 8.80
C ALA A 292 -22.40 -20.45 9.75
N THR A 293 -21.76 -21.29 10.54
CA THR A 293 -22.43 -21.95 11.68
C THR A 293 -22.43 -20.99 12.87
N CYS A 294 -23.61 -20.64 13.37
CA CYS A 294 -23.72 -19.77 14.54
C CYS A 294 -23.76 -20.59 15.82
N VAL A 295 -22.91 -20.25 16.81
CA VAL A 295 -22.90 -20.79 18.16
C VAL A 295 -23.34 -19.70 19.13
N PRO A 296 -24.55 -19.82 19.73
CA PRO A 296 -25.06 -18.80 20.64
C PRO A 296 -24.29 -18.82 21.95
N LEU A 297 -23.90 -17.64 22.41
CA LEU A 297 -23.30 -17.39 23.71
C LEU A 297 -24.35 -16.83 24.67
N PRO A 298 -24.58 -17.48 25.82
CA PRO A 298 -25.65 -17.08 26.74
C PRO A 298 -25.39 -15.71 27.38
N GLU A 299 -26.47 -14.94 27.48
CA GLU A 299 -26.49 -13.58 28.02
C GLU A 299 -27.41 -13.46 29.22
N THR A 300 -27.07 -12.57 30.15
CA THR A 300 -27.94 -12.10 31.22
C THR A 300 -27.87 -10.59 31.28
N ASN A 301 -29.00 -9.92 31.18
CA ASN A 301 -29.09 -8.43 31.12
C ASN A 301 -28.22 -7.79 30.00
N GLY A 302 -28.08 -8.49 28.88
CA GLY A 302 -27.29 -8.00 27.74
C GLY A 302 -25.79 -8.18 27.86
N LEU A 303 -25.30 -8.83 28.91
CA LEU A 303 -23.88 -9.19 29.10
C LEU A 303 -23.70 -10.72 29.02
N LEU A 304 -22.59 -11.14 28.42
CA LEU A 304 -22.23 -12.55 28.33
C LEU A 304 -21.95 -13.13 29.73
N THR A 305 -22.42 -14.34 29.92
CA THR A 305 -22.22 -15.04 31.20
C THR A 305 -20.87 -15.79 31.24
N PRO A 306 -20.38 -16.22 32.41
CA PRO A 306 -19.18 -17.08 32.51
C PRO A 306 -19.29 -18.38 31.69
N GLN A 307 -20.51 -18.88 31.44
CA GLN A 307 -20.74 -20.05 30.58
C GLN A 307 -20.34 -19.72 29.11
N ALA A 308 -20.47 -18.47 28.66
CA ALA A 308 -20.03 -18.05 27.34
C ALA A 308 -18.51 -18.26 27.17
N ALA A 309 -17.69 -17.96 28.19
CA ALA A 309 -16.25 -18.20 28.16
C ALA A 309 -15.91 -19.69 27.95
N ARG A 310 -16.65 -20.60 28.64
CA ARG A 310 -16.47 -22.05 28.49
C ARG A 310 -16.82 -22.52 27.09
N ILE A 311 -17.96 -22.08 26.53
CA ILE A 311 -18.39 -22.42 25.16
C ILE A 311 -17.39 -21.91 24.15
N THR A 312 -16.86 -20.69 24.36
CA THR A 312 -15.83 -20.08 23.50
C THR A 312 -14.57 -20.93 23.50
N ARG A 313 -14.05 -21.34 24.65
CA ARG A 313 -12.87 -22.20 24.77
C ARG A 313 -13.07 -23.53 24.02
N GLU A 314 -14.16 -24.24 24.32
CA GLU A 314 -14.49 -25.52 23.67
C GLU A 314 -14.63 -25.41 22.14
N THR A 315 -14.97 -24.21 21.64
CA THR A 315 -15.07 -23.93 20.20
C THR A 315 -13.70 -23.61 19.60
N LEU A 316 -12.87 -22.82 20.30
CA LEU A 316 -11.51 -22.47 19.90
C LEU A 316 -10.57 -23.66 19.88
N ASP A 317 -10.73 -24.64 20.76
CA ASP A 317 -9.96 -25.91 20.79
C ASP A 317 -10.01 -26.68 19.45
N LYS A 318 -10.96 -26.35 18.59
CA LYS A 318 -11.17 -27.00 17.27
C LYS A 318 -10.86 -26.07 16.10
N ALA A 319 -10.41 -24.85 16.38
CA ALA A 319 -10.13 -23.83 15.37
C ALA A 319 -8.72 -23.96 14.81
N ASP A 320 -8.57 -23.72 13.52
CA ASP A 320 -7.26 -23.54 12.88
C ASP A 320 -6.84 -22.06 12.90
N ALA A 321 -7.78 -21.14 13.01
CA ALA A 321 -7.57 -19.71 13.26
C ALA A 321 -8.82 -19.04 13.81
N ALA A 322 -8.66 -17.90 14.47
CA ALA A 322 -9.79 -17.15 15.00
C ALA A 322 -9.68 -15.63 14.76
N CYS A 323 -10.80 -14.92 14.96
CA CYS A 323 -10.87 -13.47 14.90
C CYS A 323 -11.74 -12.94 16.03
N ILE A 324 -11.30 -11.83 16.62
CA ILE A 324 -12.05 -11.12 17.65
C ILE A 324 -11.94 -9.61 17.47
N GLY A 325 -13.06 -8.90 17.66
CA GLY A 325 -13.02 -7.47 17.90
C GLY A 325 -13.93 -6.60 17.04
N CYS A 326 -14.20 -6.95 15.79
CA CYS A 326 -15.00 -6.10 14.88
C CYS A 326 -16.39 -5.84 15.49
N GLY A 327 -16.59 -4.63 16.05
CA GLY A 327 -17.85 -4.21 16.65
C GLY A 327 -18.37 -5.08 17.79
N CYS A 328 -17.49 -5.73 18.57
CA CYS A 328 -17.90 -6.59 19.68
C CYS A 328 -18.29 -5.82 20.96
N GLY A 329 -17.93 -4.53 21.04
CA GLY A 329 -18.18 -3.66 22.18
C GLY A 329 -17.03 -3.62 23.19
N LEU A 330 -17.07 -2.63 24.07
CA LEU A 330 -16.03 -2.35 25.09
C LEU A 330 -16.49 -2.68 26.51
N THR A 331 -17.23 -3.77 26.66
CA THR A 331 -17.83 -4.17 27.94
C THR A 331 -16.98 -5.22 28.68
N PRO A 332 -17.07 -5.32 30.02
CA PRO A 332 -16.23 -6.24 30.79
C PRO A 332 -16.37 -7.72 30.38
N ASP A 333 -17.53 -8.12 29.90
CA ASP A 333 -17.78 -9.49 29.42
C ASP A 333 -17.01 -9.77 28.10
N VAL A 334 -16.77 -8.76 27.26
CA VAL A 334 -15.87 -8.88 26.09
C VAL A 334 -14.43 -9.04 26.56
N THR A 335 -13.99 -8.29 27.58
CA THR A 335 -12.65 -8.46 28.17
C THR A 335 -12.44 -9.88 28.71
N MET A 336 -13.47 -10.49 29.27
CA MET A 336 -13.42 -11.91 29.70
C MET A 336 -13.15 -12.82 28.48
N LEU A 337 -13.80 -12.58 27.35
CA LEU A 337 -13.55 -13.36 26.12
C LEU A 337 -12.18 -13.08 25.51
N LEU A 338 -11.67 -11.84 25.55
CA LEU A 338 -10.31 -11.54 25.07
C LEU A 338 -9.28 -12.47 25.75
N ARG A 339 -9.38 -12.67 27.04
CA ARG A 339 -8.49 -13.58 27.79
C ARG A 339 -8.60 -15.02 27.28
N VAL A 340 -9.82 -15.48 26.99
CA VAL A 340 -10.04 -16.82 26.43
C VAL A 340 -9.41 -16.96 25.05
N PHE A 341 -9.50 -15.92 24.22
CA PHE A 341 -8.83 -15.90 22.89
C PHE A 341 -7.31 -15.86 23.03
N ALA A 342 -6.76 -15.07 23.95
CA ALA A 342 -5.31 -14.99 24.16
C ALA A 342 -4.71 -16.35 24.64
N GLU A 343 -5.49 -17.17 25.35
CA GLU A 343 -5.11 -18.50 25.83
C GLU A 343 -5.30 -19.61 24.77
N ALA A 344 -5.92 -19.32 23.61
CA ALA A 344 -6.19 -20.34 22.59
C ALA A 344 -4.89 -20.76 21.85
N ASP A 345 -4.82 -22.01 21.40
CA ASP A 345 -3.64 -22.54 20.69
C ASP A 345 -3.54 -22.09 19.23
N CYS A 346 -4.66 -21.65 18.62
CA CYS A 346 -4.67 -21.21 17.23
C CYS A 346 -4.26 -19.73 17.08
N PRO A 347 -3.75 -19.30 15.90
CA PRO A 347 -3.48 -17.90 15.60
C PRO A 347 -4.76 -17.06 15.53
N ILE A 348 -4.66 -15.81 15.95
CA ILE A 348 -5.80 -14.91 16.09
C ILE A 348 -5.59 -13.60 15.36
N VAL A 349 -6.65 -13.11 14.69
CA VAL A 349 -6.76 -11.75 14.18
C VAL A 349 -7.45 -10.88 15.22
N TRP A 350 -6.75 -9.86 15.70
CA TRP A 350 -7.22 -8.88 16.68
C TRP A 350 -7.50 -7.55 15.96
N ASP A 351 -8.73 -7.07 15.99
CA ASP A 351 -9.13 -5.83 15.30
C ASP A 351 -10.05 -4.95 16.17
N ALA A 352 -10.14 -3.70 15.84
CA ALA A 352 -11.14 -2.74 16.32
C ALA A 352 -11.28 -2.70 17.86
N ASP A 353 -12.46 -3.08 18.40
CA ASP A 353 -12.73 -3.02 19.84
C ASP A 353 -11.78 -3.89 20.66
N ALA A 354 -11.29 -5.00 20.09
CA ALA A 354 -10.29 -5.84 20.75
C ALA A 354 -8.98 -5.06 20.96
N LEU A 355 -8.51 -4.30 19.96
CA LEU A 355 -7.30 -3.47 20.10
C LEU A 355 -7.50 -2.34 21.12
N THR A 356 -8.68 -1.77 21.18
CA THR A 356 -9.05 -0.76 22.19
C THR A 356 -8.99 -1.33 23.59
N LEU A 357 -9.47 -2.57 23.78
CA LEU A 357 -9.44 -3.25 25.08
C LEU A 357 -8.02 -3.71 25.45
N LEU A 358 -7.21 -4.17 24.49
CA LEU A 358 -5.79 -4.49 24.71
C LEU A 358 -4.99 -3.28 25.22
N ALA A 359 -5.26 -2.08 24.68
CA ALA A 359 -4.63 -0.85 25.09
C ALA A 359 -4.99 -0.41 26.53
N THR A 360 -6.08 -0.92 27.09
CA THR A 360 -6.63 -0.47 28.40
C THR A 360 -6.60 -1.53 29.49
N HIS A 361 -6.20 -2.76 29.16
CA HIS A 361 -6.21 -3.89 30.11
C HIS A 361 -4.86 -4.59 30.19
N ASP A 362 -4.26 -4.51 31.37
CA ASP A 362 -2.99 -5.17 31.66
C ASP A 362 -3.08 -6.71 31.64
N GLY A 363 -1.96 -7.34 31.30
CA GLY A 363 -1.74 -8.78 31.43
C GLY A 363 -2.33 -9.65 30.31
N ILE A 364 -2.62 -9.07 29.14
CA ILE A 364 -2.94 -9.82 27.92
C ILE A 364 -1.77 -9.75 26.93
N LEU A 365 -1.08 -8.62 26.86
CA LEU A 365 0.14 -8.47 26.04
C LEU A 365 1.37 -9.06 26.75
N PRO A 366 2.38 -9.58 26.01
CA PRO A 366 2.39 -9.74 24.56
C PRO A 366 1.46 -10.87 24.09
N LEU A 367 1.08 -10.82 22.81
CA LEU A 367 0.32 -11.85 22.10
C LEU A 367 1.27 -12.96 21.57
N LYS A 368 0.73 -13.91 20.83
CA LYS A 368 1.53 -14.96 20.17
C LYS A 368 2.14 -14.44 18.86
N GLU A 369 3.31 -14.95 18.51
CA GLU A 369 4.03 -14.58 17.27
C GLU A 369 3.18 -14.77 16.00
N GLU A 370 2.32 -15.80 15.98
CA GLU A 370 1.44 -16.08 14.85
C GLU A 370 0.17 -15.23 14.80
N ASP A 371 -0.11 -14.45 15.83
CA ASP A 371 -1.26 -13.55 15.87
C ASP A 371 -1.04 -12.35 14.94
N ILE A 372 -2.13 -11.72 14.50
CA ILE A 372 -2.12 -10.51 13.68
C ILE A 372 -2.96 -9.45 14.37
N ILE A 373 -2.37 -8.28 14.61
CA ILE A 373 -3.11 -7.08 14.98
C ILE A 373 -3.31 -6.17 13.76
N THR A 374 -4.48 -5.52 13.66
CA THR A 374 -4.82 -4.72 12.48
C THR A 374 -5.19 -3.26 12.84
N PRO A 375 -4.32 -2.50 13.53
CA PRO A 375 -4.67 -1.15 13.94
C PRO A 375 -4.75 -0.18 12.75
N HIS A 376 -5.75 0.71 12.78
CA HIS A 376 -5.69 1.97 12.05
C HIS A 376 -4.85 3.01 12.86
N PRO A 377 -4.43 4.16 12.28
CA PRO A 377 -3.54 5.09 12.99
C PRO A 377 -4.03 5.51 14.38
N GLY A 378 -5.35 5.68 14.59
CA GLY A 378 -5.90 6.04 15.89
C GLY A 378 -5.86 4.90 16.92
N GLU A 379 -6.00 3.64 16.51
CA GLU A 379 -5.84 2.46 17.36
C GLU A 379 -4.36 2.25 17.70
N ALA A 380 -3.46 2.41 16.71
CA ALA A 380 -2.02 2.37 16.90
C ALA A 380 -1.53 3.42 17.91
N ALA A 381 -2.02 4.65 17.78
CA ALA A 381 -1.71 5.75 18.68
C ALA A 381 -2.13 5.43 20.13
N ARG A 382 -3.30 4.80 20.31
CA ARG A 382 -3.80 4.37 21.63
C ARG A 382 -2.95 3.26 22.24
N LEU A 383 -2.58 2.25 21.43
CA LEU A 383 -1.72 1.15 21.88
C LEU A 383 -0.34 1.64 22.31
N LEU A 384 0.25 2.58 21.57
CA LEU A 384 1.58 3.13 21.85
C LEU A 384 1.58 4.31 22.84
N GLU A 385 0.41 4.74 23.31
CA GLU A 385 0.26 5.97 24.12
C GLU A 385 0.90 7.19 23.45
N GLN A 386 0.72 7.31 22.13
CA GLN A 386 1.25 8.38 21.30
C GLN A 386 0.14 9.20 20.64
N HIS A 387 0.50 10.33 20.03
CA HIS A 387 -0.40 11.11 19.18
C HIS A 387 -0.53 10.46 17.78
N VAL A 388 -1.68 10.64 17.12
CA VAL A 388 -1.94 10.09 15.78
C VAL A 388 -0.94 10.64 14.75
N GLU A 389 -0.52 11.91 14.92
CA GLU A 389 0.47 12.57 14.09
C GLU A 389 1.79 11.81 14.06
N PHE A 390 2.24 11.26 15.22
CA PHE A 390 3.44 10.42 15.26
C PHE A 390 3.30 9.18 14.37
N ILE A 391 2.16 8.51 14.41
CA ILE A 391 1.91 7.31 13.59
C ILE A 391 1.95 7.65 12.09
N LEU A 392 1.39 8.81 11.72
CA LEU A 392 1.35 9.27 10.32
C LEU A 392 2.73 9.76 9.85
N ASP A 393 3.48 10.43 10.74
CA ASP A 393 4.79 10.99 10.42
C ASP A 393 5.92 9.97 10.47
N GLU A 394 5.83 8.93 11.31
CA GLU A 394 6.84 7.92 11.50
C GLU A 394 6.25 6.49 11.40
N PRO A 395 5.60 6.13 10.27
CA PRO A 395 4.83 4.89 10.17
C PRO A 395 5.68 3.62 10.33
N LEU A 396 6.95 3.64 9.93
CA LEU A 396 7.87 2.49 10.09
C LEU A 396 8.34 2.34 11.54
N ASP A 397 8.63 3.44 12.22
CA ASP A 397 8.96 3.42 13.66
C ASP A 397 7.75 2.99 14.50
N ALA A 398 6.56 3.52 14.18
CA ALA A 398 5.32 3.09 14.81
C ALA A 398 5.05 1.59 14.63
N LEU A 399 5.30 1.07 13.42
CA LEU A 399 5.16 -0.36 13.10
C LEU A 399 6.10 -1.23 13.94
N SER A 400 7.39 -0.83 14.04
CA SER A 400 8.39 -1.53 14.87
C SER A 400 8.00 -1.51 16.35
N ARG A 401 7.63 -0.36 16.91
CA ARG A 401 7.21 -0.24 18.31
C ARG A 401 5.95 -1.03 18.63
N LEU A 402 5.00 -1.11 17.69
CA LEU A 402 3.82 -1.95 17.87
C LEU A 402 4.19 -3.43 17.90
N HIS A 403 5.12 -3.86 17.05
CA HIS A 403 5.62 -5.23 17.06
C HIS A 403 6.32 -5.54 18.41
N ASP A 404 7.23 -4.67 18.86
CA ASP A 404 7.93 -4.81 20.14
C ASP A 404 6.96 -4.89 21.34
N LEU A 405 5.88 -4.10 21.31
CA LEU A 405 4.87 -4.08 22.37
C LEU A 405 3.99 -5.34 22.35
N CYS A 406 3.55 -5.74 21.17
CA CYS A 406 2.53 -6.79 21.02
C CYS A 406 3.13 -8.18 20.83
N GLY A 407 4.37 -8.32 20.40
CA GLY A 407 5.07 -9.59 20.17
C GLY A 407 4.52 -10.40 18.98
N CYS A 408 3.77 -9.78 18.08
CA CYS A 408 3.06 -10.44 16.99
C CYS A 408 3.17 -9.67 15.66
N CYS A 409 2.60 -10.23 14.59
CA CYS A 409 2.52 -9.55 13.31
C CYS A 409 1.61 -8.31 13.39
N VAL A 410 2.10 -7.17 12.92
CA VAL A 410 1.39 -5.89 12.89
C VAL A 410 1.00 -5.54 11.47
N LEU A 411 -0.29 -5.23 11.25
CA LEU A 411 -0.84 -4.70 10.02
C LEU A 411 -1.32 -3.27 10.29
N LEU A 412 -0.49 -2.28 10.04
CA LEU A 412 -0.83 -0.85 10.21
C LEU A 412 -1.62 -0.37 8.99
N LYS A 413 -2.93 -0.17 9.20
CA LYS A 413 -3.86 0.27 8.14
C LYS A 413 -3.57 1.71 7.69
N GLY A 414 -3.56 1.93 6.36
CA GLY A 414 -3.35 3.25 5.75
C GLY A 414 -3.63 3.22 4.24
N ALA A 415 -3.44 4.34 3.57
CA ALA A 415 -3.54 4.41 2.10
C ALA A 415 -2.56 3.43 1.43
N ARG A 416 -1.40 3.22 2.04
CA ARG A 416 -0.45 2.14 1.77
C ARG A 416 -0.26 1.36 3.06
N THR A 417 -1.00 0.27 3.22
CA THR A 417 -0.94 -0.56 4.42
C THR A 417 0.44 -1.19 4.56
N LEU A 418 1.01 -1.09 5.77
CA LEU A 418 2.28 -1.71 6.15
C LEU A 418 2.01 -2.98 6.96
N VAL A 419 2.84 -4.01 6.75
CA VAL A 419 2.76 -5.27 7.50
C VAL A 419 4.16 -5.70 7.92
N SER A 420 4.36 -6.03 9.19
CA SER A 420 5.66 -6.56 9.66
C SER A 420 5.48 -7.57 10.79
N ASP A 421 6.38 -8.55 10.84
CA ASP A 421 6.58 -9.51 11.94
C ASP A 421 7.95 -9.34 12.62
N GLY A 422 8.61 -8.19 12.40
CA GLY A 422 9.94 -7.89 12.90
C GLY A 422 11.07 -8.30 11.94
N ASP A 423 10.90 -9.37 11.18
CA ASP A 423 11.91 -9.88 10.24
C ASP A 423 11.74 -9.28 8.83
N ALA A 424 10.52 -9.23 8.33
CA ALA A 424 10.19 -8.68 7.02
C ALA A 424 9.13 -7.59 7.13
N THR A 425 9.25 -6.55 6.29
CA THR A 425 8.25 -5.49 6.20
C THR A 425 7.70 -5.38 4.78
N TYR A 426 6.38 -5.51 4.67
CA TYR A 426 5.63 -5.38 3.42
C TYR A 426 4.92 -4.04 3.35
N ILE A 427 4.80 -3.50 2.13
CA ILE A 427 3.96 -2.34 1.82
C ILE A 427 3.01 -2.65 0.67
N SER A 428 1.75 -2.24 0.81
CA SER A 428 0.79 -2.41 -0.27
C SER A 428 1.02 -1.40 -1.39
N LEU A 429 1.22 -1.87 -2.60
CA LEU A 429 1.28 -1.02 -3.80
C LEU A 429 -0.14 -0.57 -4.24
N TYR A 430 -1.16 -1.31 -3.81
CA TYR A 430 -2.54 -1.10 -4.22
C TYR A 430 -3.36 -0.47 -3.10
N GLY A 431 -4.25 0.42 -3.47
CA GLY A 431 -5.21 1.07 -2.59
C GLY A 431 -6.26 1.81 -3.43
N THR A 432 -7.43 2.10 -2.84
CA THR A 432 -8.52 2.79 -3.51
C THR A 432 -9.38 3.53 -2.50
N PRO A 433 -9.92 4.72 -2.85
CA PRO A 433 -10.90 5.41 -2.01
C PRO A 433 -12.16 4.58 -1.71
N ALA A 434 -12.47 3.56 -2.51
CA ALA A 434 -13.58 2.64 -2.27
C ALA A 434 -13.47 1.89 -0.93
N LEU A 435 -12.25 1.75 -0.40
CA LEU A 435 -11.99 1.12 0.90
C LEU A 435 -12.24 2.05 2.10
N ALA A 436 -12.36 3.36 1.89
CA ALA A 436 -12.60 4.35 2.94
C ALA A 436 -14.08 4.36 3.39
N LYS A 437 -14.57 3.20 3.84
CA LYS A 437 -15.96 3.02 4.33
C LYS A 437 -16.01 2.14 5.57
N GLY A 438 -16.98 2.42 6.45
CA GLY A 438 -17.27 1.54 7.59
C GLY A 438 -17.60 0.12 7.11
N GLY A 439 -17.01 -0.87 7.75
CA GLY A 439 -17.13 -2.28 7.39
C GLY A 439 -16.01 -2.82 6.48
N SER A 440 -15.18 -1.97 5.88
CA SER A 440 -14.03 -2.40 5.06
C SER A 440 -12.98 -3.14 5.91
N GLY A 441 -12.71 -2.68 7.14
CA GLY A 441 -11.85 -3.37 8.10
C GLY A 441 -12.38 -4.74 8.48
N ASP A 442 -13.71 -4.87 8.71
CA ASP A 442 -14.35 -6.14 9.05
C ASP A 442 -14.15 -7.17 7.92
N VAL A 443 -14.22 -6.72 6.66
CA VAL A 443 -13.94 -7.56 5.48
C VAL A 443 -12.48 -8.01 5.47
N LEU A 444 -11.54 -7.11 5.77
CA LEU A 444 -10.11 -7.44 5.85
C LEU A 444 -9.83 -8.48 6.93
N SER A 445 -10.39 -8.30 8.14
CA SER A 445 -10.23 -9.25 9.25
C SER A 445 -10.78 -10.63 8.91
N GLY A 446 -11.89 -10.69 8.18
CA GLY A 446 -12.44 -11.94 7.64
C GLY A 446 -11.51 -12.62 6.63
N ILE A 447 -10.92 -11.84 5.71
CA ILE A 447 -9.92 -12.34 4.74
C ILE A 447 -8.71 -12.91 5.48
N LEU A 448 -8.12 -12.16 6.41
CA LEU A 448 -6.94 -12.59 7.19
C LEU A 448 -7.21 -13.89 7.94
N THR A 449 -8.36 -13.99 8.61
CA THR A 449 -8.77 -15.20 9.33
C THR A 449 -8.87 -16.41 8.40
N ALA A 450 -9.43 -16.21 7.20
CA ALA A 450 -9.52 -17.26 6.19
C ALA A 450 -8.15 -17.72 5.69
N LEU A 451 -7.19 -16.81 5.54
CA LEU A 451 -5.84 -17.15 5.12
C LEU A 451 -5.07 -17.89 6.21
N LEU A 452 -5.17 -17.44 7.47
CA LEU A 452 -4.57 -18.10 8.62
C LEU A 452 -5.08 -19.53 8.77
N CYS A 453 -6.40 -19.75 8.72
CA CYS A 453 -6.96 -21.09 8.87
C CYS A 453 -6.60 -22.05 7.73
N GLN A 454 -6.19 -21.53 6.57
CA GLN A 454 -5.73 -22.31 5.43
C GLN A 454 -4.20 -22.52 5.41
N ARG A 455 -3.44 -21.93 6.34
CA ARG A 455 -1.97 -21.90 6.34
C ARG A 455 -1.34 -23.28 6.11
N ASN A 456 -1.83 -24.30 6.80
CA ASN A 456 -1.30 -25.67 6.71
C ASN A 456 -1.54 -26.35 5.34
N ARG A 457 -2.45 -25.81 4.53
CA ARG A 457 -2.76 -26.31 3.18
C ARG A 457 -1.87 -25.70 2.11
N LEU A 458 -1.26 -24.56 2.37
CA LEU A 458 -0.47 -23.86 1.36
C LEU A 458 0.75 -24.67 0.96
N SER A 459 1.05 -24.69 -0.33
CA SER A 459 2.17 -25.43 -0.90
C SER A 459 3.55 -24.91 -0.47
N THR A 460 3.59 -23.70 0.08
CA THR A 460 4.79 -23.01 0.56
C THR A 460 4.57 -22.55 1.98
N SER A 461 5.54 -22.75 2.86
CA SER A 461 5.52 -22.16 4.20
C SER A 461 5.71 -20.65 4.07
N LEU A 462 4.66 -19.89 4.37
CA LEU A 462 4.70 -18.42 4.43
C LEU A 462 4.84 -17.96 5.88
N SER A 463 5.63 -16.89 6.11
CA SER A 463 5.62 -16.18 7.39
C SER A 463 4.23 -15.57 7.64
N THR A 464 3.97 -15.20 8.90
CA THR A 464 2.71 -14.54 9.26
C THR A 464 2.55 -13.20 8.54
N SER A 465 3.64 -12.44 8.41
CA SER A 465 3.65 -11.17 7.67
C SER A 465 3.40 -11.35 6.17
N ALA A 466 4.02 -12.34 5.54
CA ALA A 466 3.77 -12.65 4.12
C ALA A 466 2.30 -13.03 3.88
N LEU A 467 1.71 -13.83 4.77
CA LEU A 467 0.31 -14.23 4.69
C LEU A 467 -0.63 -13.04 4.92
N ALA A 468 -0.32 -12.18 5.89
CA ALA A 468 -1.06 -10.94 6.13
C ALA A 468 -0.96 -9.98 4.94
N ALA A 469 0.22 -9.85 4.33
CA ALA A 469 0.41 -9.06 3.10
C ALA A 469 -0.40 -9.60 1.91
N CYS A 470 -0.53 -10.92 1.77
CA CYS A 470 -1.48 -11.52 0.81
C CYS A 470 -2.92 -11.10 1.11
N GLY A 471 -3.33 -11.08 2.36
CA GLY A 471 -4.67 -10.61 2.79
C GLY A 471 -4.92 -9.15 2.42
N VAL A 472 -3.93 -8.27 2.67
CA VAL A 472 -3.98 -6.85 2.26
C VAL A 472 -4.11 -6.72 0.75
N LEU A 473 -3.32 -7.47 -0.01
CA LEU A 473 -3.38 -7.46 -1.48
C LEU A 473 -4.75 -7.90 -1.99
N ILE A 474 -5.30 -9.02 -1.49
CA ILE A 474 -6.64 -9.51 -1.86
C ILE A 474 -7.71 -8.46 -1.57
N HIS A 475 -7.66 -7.83 -0.40
CA HIS A 475 -8.60 -6.78 0.01
C HIS A 475 -8.49 -5.55 -0.90
N ALA A 476 -7.27 -5.08 -1.20
CA ALA A 476 -7.04 -3.95 -2.09
C ALA A 476 -7.56 -4.22 -3.51
N LEU A 477 -7.28 -5.41 -4.06
CA LEU A 477 -7.77 -5.84 -5.37
C LEU A 477 -9.30 -5.95 -5.41
N ALA A 478 -9.92 -6.44 -4.34
CA ALA A 478 -11.37 -6.46 -4.22
C ALA A 478 -11.95 -5.04 -4.24
N GLY A 479 -11.28 -4.09 -3.56
CA GLY A 479 -11.63 -2.67 -3.58
C GLY A 479 -11.56 -2.06 -4.98
N LEU A 480 -10.47 -2.28 -5.71
CA LEU A 480 -10.32 -1.78 -7.09
C LEU A 480 -11.38 -2.33 -8.04
N ARG A 481 -11.75 -3.61 -7.90
CA ARG A 481 -12.84 -4.21 -8.70
C ARG A 481 -14.20 -3.64 -8.32
N ALA A 482 -14.46 -3.43 -7.05
CA ALA A 482 -15.70 -2.80 -6.59
C ALA A 482 -15.79 -1.36 -7.10
N GLU A 483 -14.70 -0.59 -7.05
CA GLU A 483 -14.61 0.75 -7.62
C GLU A 483 -14.88 0.76 -9.11
N LYS A 484 -14.23 -0.12 -9.86
CA LYS A 484 -14.45 -0.24 -11.32
C LYS A 484 -15.89 -0.55 -11.67
N ARG A 485 -16.59 -1.34 -10.81
CA ARG A 485 -17.97 -1.77 -11.06
C ARG A 485 -19.02 -0.76 -10.60
N PHE A 486 -18.79 -0.08 -9.47
CA PHE A 486 -19.79 0.74 -8.79
C PHE A 486 -19.36 2.21 -8.60
N GLY A 487 -18.09 2.53 -8.86
CA GLY A 487 -17.49 3.80 -8.49
C GLY A 487 -17.03 3.83 -7.02
N ALA A 488 -16.03 4.66 -6.70
CA ALA A 488 -15.46 4.75 -5.35
C ALA A 488 -16.52 5.11 -4.29
N ASN A 489 -17.38 6.09 -4.60
CA ASN A 489 -18.39 6.58 -3.67
C ASN A 489 -19.55 5.58 -3.43
N CYS A 490 -19.80 4.67 -4.35
CA CYS A 490 -20.93 3.73 -4.29
C CYS A 490 -20.53 2.31 -3.87
N SER A 491 -19.24 2.01 -3.74
CA SER A 491 -18.77 0.73 -3.25
C SER A 491 -19.16 0.51 -1.79
N THR A 492 -19.67 -0.68 -1.47
CA THR A 492 -20.11 -1.09 -0.13
C THR A 492 -19.25 -2.24 0.39
N PRO A 493 -19.21 -2.55 1.69
CA PRO A 493 -18.55 -3.74 2.20
C PRO A 493 -19.04 -5.04 1.54
N GLN A 494 -20.33 -5.13 1.22
CA GLN A 494 -20.86 -6.28 0.49
C GLN A 494 -20.29 -6.35 -0.93
N ALA A 495 -20.13 -5.22 -1.63
CA ALA A 495 -19.50 -5.17 -2.95
C ALA A 495 -18.03 -5.61 -2.89
N LEU A 496 -17.30 -5.29 -1.81
CA LEU A 496 -15.96 -5.79 -1.58
C LEU A 496 -15.95 -7.31 -1.46
N ILE A 497 -16.84 -7.88 -0.63
CA ILE A 497 -16.97 -9.33 -0.43
C ILE A 497 -17.28 -10.02 -1.76
N ASP A 498 -18.21 -9.49 -2.56
CA ASP A 498 -18.62 -10.07 -3.84
C ASP A 498 -17.48 -10.09 -4.87
N THR A 499 -16.53 -9.18 -4.74
CA THR A 499 -15.38 -9.01 -5.65
C THR A 499 -14.09 -9.68 -5.16
N ILE A 500 -14.07 -10.34 -4.00
CA ILE A 500 -12.92 -11.14 -3.53
C ILE A 500 -12.65 -12.27 -4.52
N ARG A 501 -11.39 -12.37 -4.97
CA ARG A 501 -10.83 -13.46 -5.79
C ARG A 501 -9.44 -13.81 -5.31
N LEU A 502 -9.10 -15.10 -5.34
CA LEU A 502 -7.80 -15.64 -4.93
C LEU A 502 -6.96 -16.14 -6.12
N ASP A 503 -7.55 -16.22 -7.29
CA ASP A 503 -6.99 -16.81 -8.51
C ASP A 503 -6.81 -15.79 -9.65
N ASP A 504 -6.68 -14.53 -9.30
CA ASP A 504 -6.57 -13.46 -10.29
C ASP A 504 -5.30 -13.56 -11.11
N LYS A 505 -5.51 -13.65 -12.41
CA LYS A 505 -4.47 -13.53 -13.43
C LYS A 505 -4.49 -12.19 -14.15
N GLU A 506 -5.49 -11.36 -13.88
CA GLU A 506 -5.75 -10.11 -14.60
C GLU A 506 -5.97 -8.94 -13.64
N LEU A 507 -5.13 -7.93 -13.72
CA LEU A 507 -5.42 -6.54 -13.40
C LEU A 507 -5.25 -5.72 -14.65
#